data_124de1ceb414d5f8e038d648628fec7c
#
_entry.id   124de1ceb414d5f8e038d648628fec7c
#
_cell.length_a   1.000
_cell.length_b   1.000
_cell.length_c   1.000
_cell.angle_alpha   90.00
_cell.angle_beta   90.00
_cell.angle_gamma   90.00
#
_symmetry.space_group_name_H-M   'P 1'
#
loop_
_entity.id
_entity.type
_entity.pdbx_description
1 polymer ?
#
loop_
_entity_poly.entity_id
_entity_poly.type
_entity_poly.pdbx_seq_one_letter_code
_entity_poly.pdbx_strand_id
1 'polypeptide(L)' 'MKAVTTSIRATSRASIKVRDSFYTVEWCEERSVPEDANLEEEREALWNTCNTEVDRQCDEIVKMFK' A
#
# COMPACT_ATOMS: atom_id res chain seq x y z
N MET A 1 28.68 -3.71 18.74
CA MET A 1 27.92 -2.98 17.76
C MET A 1 26.64 -3.71 17.43
N LYS A 2 25.61 -3.03 17.37
CA LYS A 2 24.32 -3.65 17.16
C LYS A 2 23.86 -3.49 15.73
N ALA A 3 22.97 -4.36 15.32
CA ALA A 3 22.39 -4.27 14.02
C ALA A 3 21.51 -3.03 13.92
N VAL A 4 21.49 -2.45 12.76
CA VAL A 4 20.67 -1.28 12.48
C VAL A 4 19.46 -1.73 11.67
N THR A 5 18.30 -1.30 12.10
CA THR A 5 17.07 -1.60 11.39
C THR A 5 16.67 -0.38 10.58
N THR A 6 16.40 -0.60 9.32
CA THR A 6 15.91 0.44 8.43
C THR A 6 14.41 0.34 8.34
N SER A 7 13.73 1.45 8.44
CA SER A 7 12.29 1.49 8.24
C SER A 7 12.00 1.94 6.82
N ILE A 8 11.09 1.23 6.18
CA ILE A 8 10.61 1.62 4.87
C ILE A 8 9.11 1.82 4.93
N ARG A 9 8.63 2.69 4.07
CA ARG A 9 7.24 3.07 4.10
C ARG A 9 6.75 3.21 2.67
N ALA A 10 5.54 2.72 2.43
CA ALA A 10 4.92 2.83 1.13
C ALA A 10 3.50 3.31 1.29
N THR A 11 3.05 4.13 0.35
CA THR A 11 1.69 4.63 0.33
C THR A 11 1.14 4.45 -1.07
N SER A 12 -0.04 3.87 -1.15
CA SER A 12 -0.74 3.71 -2.42
C SER A 12 -2.07 4.42 -2.30
N ARG A 13 -2.46 5.11 -3.37
CA ARG A 13 -3.64 5.94 -3.34
C ARG A 13 -4.31 5.88 -4.70
N ALA A 14 -5.64 5.84 -4.69
CA ALA A 14 -6.40 5.82 -5.92
C ALA A 14 -7.70 6.57 -5.72
N SER A 15 -8.12 7.26 -6.77
CA SER A 15 -9.41 7.92 -6.79
C SER A 15 -10.27 7.27 -7.86
N ILE A 16 -11.50 6.97 -7.51
CA ILE A 16 -12.43 6.38 -8.45
C ILE A 16 -13.69 7.21 -8.49
N LYS A 17 -14.31 7.24 -9.65
CA LYS A 17 -15.58 7.93 -9.82
C LYS A 17 -16.67 6.88 -9.99
N VAL A 18 -17.69 6.96 -9.13
CA VAL A 18 -18.85 6.10 -9.24
C VAL A 18 -20.06 7.01 -9.28
N ARG A 19 -20.78 6.93 -10.42
CA ARG A 19 -21.89 7.84 -10.66
C ARG A 19 -21.39 9.27 -10.65
N ASP A 20 -21.89 10.12 -9.77
CA ASP A 20 -21.50 11.52 -9.72
C ASP A 20 -20.55 11.81 -8.56
N SER A 21 -20.08 10.78 -7.89
CA SER A 21 -19.25 10.96 -6.70
C SER A 21 -17.86 10.41 -6.94
N PHE A 22 -16.91 11.05 -6.28
CA PHE A 22 -15.52 10.58 -6.29
C PHE A 22 -15.19 10.00 -4.93
N TYR A 23 -14.47 8.90 -4.95
CA TYR A 23 -14.02 8.24 -3.73
C TYR A 23 -12.51 8.07 -3.82
N THR A 24 -11.84 8.37 -2.73
CA THR A 24 -10.40 8.21 -2.65
C THR A 24 -10.10 7.16 -1.59
N VAL A 25 -9.27 6.21 -1.94
CA VAL A 25 -8.80 5.22 -0.99
C VAL A 25 -7.29 5.33 -0.89
N GLU A 26 -6.79 5.00 0.28
CA GLU A 26 -5.37 5.12 0.54
C GLU A 26 -4.96 4.04 1.53
N TRP A 27 -3.80 3.47 1.31
CA TRP A 27 -3.24 2.50 2.22
C TRP A 27 -1.77 2.82 2.42
N CYS A 28 -1.38 2.94 3.66
CA CYS A 28 0.00 3.24 4.02
C CYS A 28 0.49 2.17 4.97
N GLU A 29 1.68 1.65 4.70
CA GLU A 29 2.28 0.66 5.57
C GLU A 29 3.73 0.99 5.77
N GLU A 30 4.19 0.72 6.98
CA GLU A 30 5.58 0.89 7.32
C GLU A 30 6.11 -0.44 7.84
N ARG A 31 7.32 -0.77 7.45
CA ARG A 31 7.92 -2.04 7.82
C ARG A 31 9.37 -1.81 8.23
N SER A 32 9.77 -2.49 9.29
CA SER A 32 11.17 -2.50 9.70
C SER A 32 11.89 -3.61 8.97
N VAL A 33 13.04 -3.30 8.42
CA VAL A 33 13.81 -4.22 7.61
C VAL A 33 15.17 -4.41 8.24
N PRO A 34 15.61 -5.67 8.47
CA PRO A 34 16.93 -5.90 9.02
C PRO A 34 18.02 -5.39 8.08
N GLU A 35 19.16 -5.08 8.66
CA GLU A 35 20.25 -4.51 7.90
C GLU A 35 20.72 -5.43 6.76
N ASP A 36 20.65 -6.74 6.98
CA ASP A 36 21.14 -7.69 6.01
C ASP A 36 20.12 -8.13 4.99
N ALA A 37 18.92 -7.57 5.05
CA ALA A 37 17.88 -7.92 4.08
C ALA A 37 18.10 -7.16 2.78
N ASN A 38 17.55 -7.71 1.70
CA ASN A 38 17.57 -7.03 0.41
C ASN A 38 16.51 -5.94 0.40
N LEU A 39 16.96 -4.71 0.50
CA LEU A 39 16.06 -3.58 0.64
C LEU A 39 15.15 -3.41 -0.57
N GLU A 40 15.68 -3.67 -1.76
CA GLU A 40 14.87 -3.54 -2.97
C GLU A 40 13.71 -4.53 -2.99
N GLU A 41 13.98 -5.76 -2.59
CA GLU A 41 12.93 -6.77 -2.55
C GLU A 41 11.88 -6.41 -1.50
N GLU A 42 12.33 -5.91 -0.36
CA GLU A 42 11.41 -5.52 0.70
C GLU A 42 10.53 -4.37 0.27
N ARG A 43 11.10 -3.41 -0.41
CA ARG A 43 10.34 -2.26 -0.90
C ARG A 43 9.30 -2.69 -1.93
N GLU A 44 9.69 -3.58 -2.83
CA GLU A 44 8.77 -4.07 -3.84
C GLU A 44 7.62 -4.85 -3.22
N ALA A 45 7.94 -5.71 -2.25
CA ALA A 45 6.90 -6.47 -1.57
C ALA A 45 5.93 -5.56 -0.84
N LEU A 46 6.47 -4.54 -0.17
CA LEU A 46 5.63 -3.60 0.55
C LEU A 46 4.74 -2.80 -0.40
N TRP A 47 5.30 -2.37 -1.52
CA TRP A 47 4.55 -1.63 -2.52
C TRP A 47 3.41 -2.48 -3.09
N ASN A 48 3.70 -3.75 -3.38
CA ASN A 48 2.68 -4.64 -3.90
C ASN A 48 1.56 -4.87 -2.89
N THR A 49 1.90 -4.97 -1.61
CA THR A 49 0.91 -5.12 -0.57
C THR A 49 -0.01 -3.91 -0.53
N CYS A 50 0.55 -2.71 -0.60
CA CYS A 50 -0.22 -1.49 -0.56
C CYS A 50 -1.15 -1.38 -1.76
N ASN A 51 -0.63 -1.71 -2.94
CA ASN A 51 -1.44 -1.63 -4.16
C ASN A 51 -2.58 -2.63 -4.13
N THR A 52 -2.31 -3.84 -3.63
CA THR A 52 -3.34 -4.86 -3.54
C THR A 52 -4.49 -4.41 -2.61
N GLU A 53 -4.14 -3.78 -1.50
CA GLU A 53 -5.15 -3.28 -0.59
C GLU A 53 -5.98 -2.18 -1.21
N VAL A 54 -5.33 -1.26 -1.91
CA VAL A 54 -6.05 -0.18 -2.55
C VAL A 54 -6.98 -0.72 -3.63
N ASP A 55 -6.51 -1.68 -4.42
CA ASP A 55 -7.34 -2.29 -5.45
C ASP A 55 -8.56 -2.98 -4.84
N ARG A 56 -8.36 -3.67 -3.73
CA ARG A 56 -9.46 -4.37 -3.07
C ARG A 56 -10.49 -3.37 -2.56
N GLN A 57 -10.05 -2.26 -2.00
CA GLN A 57 -10.96 -1.25 -1.51
C GLN A 57 -11.73 -0.58 -2.65
N CYS A 58 -11.07 -0.34 -3.76
CA CYS A 58 -11.74 0.19 -4.94
C CYS A 58 -12.83 -0.75 -5.43
N ASP A 59 -12.53 -2.05 -5.48
CA ASP A 59 -13.50 -3.05 -5.87
C ASP A 59 -14.72 -3.04 -4.96
N GLU A 60 -14.47 -2.93 -3.67
CA GLU A 60 -15.57 -2.93 -2.70
C GLU A 60 -16.46 -1.73 -2.88
N ILE A 61 -15.88 -0.58 -3.16
CA ILE A 61 -16.68 0.62 -3.38
C ILE A 61 -17.53 0.47 -4.62
N VAL A 62 -16.95 -0.04 -5.71
CA VAL A 62 -17.71 -0.24 -6.94
C VAL A 62 -18.86 -1.19 -6.71
N LYS A 63 -18.62 -2.26 -5.95
CA LYS A 63 -19.68 -3.24 -5.68
C LYS A 63 -20.82 -2.67 -4.86
N MET A 64 -20.53 -1.72 -4.00
CA MET A 64 -21.55 -1.10 -3.16
C MET A 64 -22.59 -0.35 -3.99
N PHE A 65 -22.24 0.07 -5.20
CA PHE A 65 -23.09 0.91 -6.02
C PHE A 65 -23.65 0.19 -7.22
N LYS A 66 -23.55 -1.12 -7.23
CA LYS A 66 -24.12 -1.90 -8.33
C LYS A 66 -25.58 -2.25 -8.09
#